data_cfe220aa203751498f47cc2553467435
#
_entry.id   cfe220aa203751498f47cc2553467435
#
_cell.length_a   1.000
_cell.length_b   1.000
_cell.length_c   1.000
_cell.angle_alpha   90.00
_cell.angle_beta   90.00
_cell.angle_gamma   90.00
#
_symmetry.space_group_name_H-M   'P 1'
#
loop_
_entity.id
_entity.type
_entity.pdbx_description
1 polymer ?
#
loop_
_entity_poly.entity_id
_entity_poly.type
_entity_poly.pdbx_seq_one_letter_code
_entity_poly.pdbx_strand_id
1 'polypeptide(L)'
;TVTATHAGKSATCTVTQSAGEITYGAWKVTITANPTTIAAAGGTSTLTYSAVRDVLTNGVVTSTEKATPTVSGSATGFTRSGATVTAANNTSASSRSVTYTATHGGKSATCTVTQSAGSKQYGSWSAWTVSVSANPTTIARTGGTSTITASATRTRTWTWNGVSGSGGTESEKGTPALSASGSGFTLSGTTLT
;
A
#
# COMPACT_ATOMS: atom_id res chain seq x y z
N THR A 1 43.02 -54.89 -1.59
CA THR A 1 44.15 -55.75 -1.34
C THR A 1 44.65 -56.38 -2.64
N VAL A 2 45.92 -56.29 -2.92
CA VAL A 2 46.58 -56.93 -4.06
C VAL A 2 47.41 -58.11 -3.51
N THR A 3 47.28 -59.27 -4.13
CA THR A 3 48.00 -60.50 -3.71
C THR A 3 48.92 -60.92 -4.86
N ALA A 4 50.18 -61.13 -4.54
CA ALA A 4 51.15 -61.76 -5.43
C ALA A 4 51.43 -63.21 -4.96
N THR A 5 51.40 -64.17 -5.87
CA THR A 5 51.62 -65.62 -5.58
C THR A 5 52.69 -66.21 -6.52
N HIS A 6 53.66 -66.94 -5.96
CA HIS A 6 54.64 -67.65 -6.70
C HIS A 6 55.05 -68.92 -5.93
N ALA A 7 55.16 -70.04 -6.63
CA ALA A 7 55.61 -71.35 -6.08
C ALA A 7 54.90 -71.71 -4.75
N GLY A 8 53.57 -71.48 -4.63
CA GLY A 8 52.79 -71.81 -3.46
C GLY A 8 52.95 -70.82 -2.29
N LYS A 9 53.66 -69.75 -2.41
CA LYS A 9 53.78 -68.65 -1.45
C LYS A 9 53.08 -67.43 -2.01
N SER A 10 52.39 -66.69 -1.09
CA SER A 10 51.68 -65.44 -1.40
C SER A 10 52.04 -64.34 -0.44
N ALA A 11 52.03 -63.12 -0.91
CA ALA A 11 52.13 -61.89 -0.15
C ALA A 11 51.02 -60.93 -0.58
N THR A 12 50.51 -60.16 0.36
CA THR A 12 49.43 -59.19 0.13
C THR A 12 49.87 -57.79 0.50
N CYS A 13 49.39 -56.81 -0.23
CA CYS A 13 49.42 -55.43 0.17
C CYS A 13 47.99 -54.84 0.02
N THR A 14 47.67 -53.88 0.87
CA THR A 14 46.39 -53.17 0.77
C THR A 14 46.64 -51.74 0.33
N VAL A 15 45.95 -51.35 -0.73
CA VAL A 15 45.88 -49.95 -1.16
C VAL A 15 44.53 -49.41 -0.70
N THR A 16 44.55 -48.35 0.05
CA THR A 16 43.35 -47.68 0.56
C THR A 16 43.20 -46.33 -0.17
N GLN A 17 42.04 -46.07 -0.69
CA GLN A 17 41.65 -44.72 -1.18
C GLN A 17 40.95 -44.00 -0.05
N SER A 18 41.41 -42.80 0.27
CA SER A 18 40.72 -41.94 1.23
C SER A 18 39.32 -41.57 0.77
N ALA A 19 38.41 -41.40 1.71
CA ALA A 19 37.09 -40.87 1.42
C ALA A 19 37.21 -39.46 0.84
N GLY A 20 36.32 -39.12 -0.05
CA GLY A 20 36.25 -37.77 -0.63
C GLY A 20 35.86 -36.75 0.48
N GLU A 21 36.50 -35.58 0.41
CA GLU A 21 36.15 -34.46 1.29
C GLU A 21 34.91 -33.72 0.76
N ILE A 22 33.87 -33.54 1.58
CA ILE A 22 32.70 -32.78 1.25
C ILE A 22 32.83 -31.42 1.94
N THR A 23 32.73 -30.35 1.13
CA THR A 23 32.73 -28.96 1.60
C THR A 23 31.53 -28.23 1.03
N TYR A 24 31.20 -27.07 1.61
CA TYR A 24 30.03 -26.31 1.25
C TYR A 24 30.42 -24.88 0.89
N GLY A 25 29.88 -24.38 -0.21
CA GLY A 25 29.98 -22.99 -0.61
C GLY A 25 29.13 -22.06 0.31
N ALA A 26 29.34 -20.78 0.18
CA ALA A 26 28.53 -19.80 0.86
C ALA A 26 27.08 -19.82 0.33
N TRP A 27 26.12 -19.59 1.23
CA TRP A 27 24.72 -19.41 0.83
C TRP A 27 24.53 -18.19 -0.05
N LYS A 28 23.72 -18.35 -1.10
CA LYS A 28 23.18 -17.27 -1.96
C LYS A 28 21.70 -17.16 -1.66
N VAL A 29 21.29 -16.02 -1.08
CA VAL A 29 19.89 -15.74 -0.74
C VAL A 29 19.32 -14.80 -1.79
N THR A 30 18.09 -15.04 -2.21
CA THR A 30 17.35 -14.17 -3.13
C THR A 30 15.95 -13.90 -2.58
N ILE A 31 15.42 -12.73 -2.88
CA ILE A 31 14.02 -12.37 -2.67
C ILE A 31 13.60 -11.36 -3.73
N THR A 32 12.42 -11.55 -4.30
CA THR A 32 11.79 -10.66 -5.26
C THR A 32 10.32 -10.49 -4.92
N ALA A 33 9.70 -9.43 -5.42
CA ALA A 33 8.27 -9.17 -5.29
C ALA A 33 7.66 -8.95 -6.67
N ASN A 34 6.46 -9.48 -6.89
CA ASN A 34 5.71 -9.26 -8.14
C ASN A 34 4.21 -9.11 -7.85
N PRO A 35 3.60 -7.96 -8.21
CA PRO A 35 4.23 -6.73 -8.67
C PRO A 35 5.05 -6.02 -7.57
N THR A 36 6.03 -5.22 -7.93
CA THR A 36 6.77 -4.37 -6.97
C THR A 36 5.98 -3.12 -6.57
N THR A 37 4.95 -2.76 -7.35
CA THR A 37 4.07 -1.63 -7.06
C THR A 37 2.63 -2.09 -7.02
N ILE A 38 1.93 -1.75 -5.93
CA ILE A 38 0.51 -2.01 -5.70
C ILE A 38 -0.26 -0.70 -5.93
N ALA A 39 -1.44 -0.78 -6.52
CA ALA A 39 -2.32 0.38 -6.72
C ALA A 39 -2.72 1.04 -5.39
N ALA A 40 -3.06 2.33 -5.44
CA ALA A 40 -3.51 3.09 -4.26
C ALA A 40 -4.77 2.48 -3.61
N ALA A 41 -5.70 1.96 -4.40
CA ALA A 41 -6.92 1.31 -3.90
C ALA A 41 -6.67 0.04 -3.08
N GLY A 42 -5.44 -0.47 -3.09
CA GLY A 42 -5.06 -1.73 -2.45
C GLY A 42 -4.80 -2.83 -3.46
N GLY A 43 -4.39 -3.99 -2.95
CA GLY A 43 -4.08 -5.16 -3.77
C GLY A 43 -3.03 -6.04 -3.12
N THR A 44 -2.48 -6.96 -3.90
CA THR A 44 -1.51 -7.93 -3.42
C THR A 44 -0.22 -7.94 -4.25
N SER A 45 0.85 -8.39 -3.62
CA SER A 45 2.13 -8.71 -4.26
C SER A 45 2.61 -10.07 -3.74
N THR A 46 3.24 -10.85 -4.59
CA THR A 46 3.78 -12.15 -4.21
C THR A 46 5.29 -12.07 -4.06
N LEU A 47 5.80 -12.51 -2.91
CA LEU A 47 7.23 -12.65 -2.66
C LEU A 47 7.70 -14.02 -3.18
N THR A 48 8.80 -14.04 -3.92
CA THR A 48 9.53 -15.26 -4.28
C THR A 48 10.91 -15.20 -3.64
N TYR A 49 11.28 -16.20 -2.87
CA TYR A 49 12.55 -16.23 -2.15
C TYR A 49 13.16 -17.62 -2.11
N SER A 50 14.48 -17.68 -2.11
CA SER A 50 15.22 -18.93 -2.02
C SER A 50 16.60 -18.72 -1.38
N ALA A 51 17.16 -19.79 -0.83
CA ALA A 51 18.55 -19.89 -0.45
C ALA A 51 19.15 -21.13 -1.12
N VAL A 52 20.31 -20.97 -1.74
CA VAL A 52 21.03 -22.08 -2.40
C VAL A 52 22.51 -21.98 -2.07
N ARG A 53 23.19 -23.13 -1.96
CA ARG A 53 24.65 -23.21 -1.89
C ARG A 53 25.17 -24.40 -2.68
N ASP A 54 26.41 -24.30 -3.11
CA ASP A 54 27.11 -25.39 -3.78
C ASP A 54 27.59 -26.42 -2.75
N VAL A 55 27.50 -27.70 -3.10
CA VAL A 55 28.10 -28.82 -2.40
C VAL A 55 29.28 -29.30 -3.24
N LEU A 56 30.48 -29.32 -2.65
CA LEU A 56 31.69 -29.65 -3.33
C LEU A 56 32.25 -30.99 -2.82
N THR A 57 32.67 -31.86 -3.71
CA THR A 57 33.43 -33.07 -3.38
C THR A 57 34.84 -32.90 -3.94
N ASN A 58 35.84 -32.96 -3.05
CA ASN A 58 37.25 -32.70 -3.40
C ASN A 58 37.44 -31.35 -4.16
N GLY A 59 36.72 -30.29 -3.73
CA GLY A 59 36.82 -28.97 -4.34
C GLY A 59 36.03 -28.77 -5.65
N VAL A 60 35.36 -29.81 -6.16
CA VAL A 60 34.54 -29.74 -7.38
C VAL A 60 33.06 -29.69 -7.01
N VAL A 61 32.29 -28.75 -7.59
CA VAL A 61 30.83 -28.66 -7.37
C VAL A 61 30.17 -29.92 -7.93
N THR A 62 29.51 -30.68 -7.07
CA THR A 62 28.83 -31.94 -7.41
C THR A 62 27.32 -31.83 -7.33
N SER A 63 26.80 -30.91 -6.52
CA SER A 63 25.38 -30.68 -6.38
C SER A 63 25.11 -29.30 -5.77
N THR A 64 23.82 -28.95 -5.59
CA THR A 64 23.38 -27.76 -4.89
C THR A 64 22.43 -28.14 -3.75
N GLU A 65 22.57 -27.50 -2.62
CA GLU A 65 21.63 -27.57 -1.50
C GLU A 65 20.69 -26.39 -1.53
N LYS A 66 19.40 -26.63 -1.24
CA LYS A 66 18.36 -25.61 -1.19
C LYS A 66 17.79 -25.51 0.21
N ALA A 67 17.47 -24.30 0.64
CA ALA A 67 16.80 -24.03 1.90
C ALA A 67 15.77 -22.92 1.73
N THR A 68 14.85 -22.83 2.68
CA THR A 68 13.85 -21.75 2.74
C THR A 68 14.37 -20.66 3.69
N PRO A 69 14.64 -19.44 3.19
CA PRO A 69 15.03 -18.33 4.04
C PRO A 69 13.90 -17.90 4.98
N THR A 70 14.28 -17.35 6.14
CA THR A 70 13.35 -16.59 6.98
C THR A 70 13.13 -15.23 6.37
N VAL A 71 11.85 -14.81 6.23
CA VAL A 71 11.48 -13.51 5.68
C VAL A 71 10.89 -12.63 6.78
N SER A 72 11.42 -11.42 6.92
CA SER A 72 10.96 -10.38 7.84
C SER A 72 10.66 -9.08 7.10
N GLY A 73 9.89 -8.19 7.72
CA GLY A 73 9.53 -6.89 7.20
C GLY A 73 8.08 -6.56 7.54
N SER A 74 7.82 -5.32 7.95
CA SER A 74 6.49 -4.79 8.25
C SER A 74 6.46 -3.29 8.04
N ALA A 75 5.30 -2.77 7.64
CA ALA A 75 5.01 -1.33 7.59
C ALA A 75 3.50 -1.12 7.69
N THR A 76 3.10 0.07 8.15
CA THR A 76 1.69 0.44 8.26
C THR A 76 0.99 0.35 6.91
N GLY A 77 -0.17 -0.32 6.89
CA GLY A 77 -0.98 -0.51 5.69
C GLY A 77 -0.57 -1.70 4.83
N PHE A 78 0.44 -2.48 5.26
CA PHE A 78 0.81 -3.75 4.65
C PHE A 78 0.66 -4.88 5.65
N THR A 79 0.15 -6.01 5.18
CA THR A 79 0.12 -7.27 5.93
C THR A 79 0.78 -8.36 5.09
N ARG A 80 1.37 -9.37 5.74
CA ARG A 80 1.98 -10.51 5.05
C ARG A 80 1.47 -11.81 5.64
N SER A 81 1.07 -12.72 4.75
CA SER A 81 0.74 -14.10 5.09
C SER A 81 1.51 -15.04 4.14
N GLY A 82 2.45 -15.80 4.66
CA GLY A 82 3.35 -16.60 3.84
C GLY A 82 4.12 -15.75 2.83
N ALA A 83 3.95 -16.03 1.55
CA ALA A 83 4.55 -15.28 0.45
C ALA A 83 3.67 -14.10 -0.05
N THR A 84 2.43 -13.98 0.42
CA THR A 84 1.52 -12.94 -0.05
C THR A 84 1.61 -11.70 0.83
N VAL A 85 1.87 -10.57 0.21
CA VAL A 85 1.79 -9.23 0.79
C VAL A 85 0.48 -8.60 0.33
N THR A 86 -0.30 -8.08 1.27
CA THR A 86 -1.55 -7.35 0.99
C THR A 86 -1.41 -5.92 1.45
N ALA A 87 -1.73 -4.97 0.59
CA ALA A 87 -1.83 -3.56 0.94
C ALA A 87 -3.31 -3.14 1.00
N ALA A 88 -3.70 -2.49 2.09
CA ALA A 88 -5.00 -1.86 2.25
C ALA A 88 -5.10 -0.58 1.41
N ASN A 89 -6.31 -0.04 1.23
CA ASN A 89 -6.51 1.25 0.55
C ASN A 89 -5.62 2.35 1.17
N ASN A 90 -4.84 3.04 0.34
CA ASN A 90 -3.99 4.16 0.75
C ASN A 90 -4.80 5.47 0.71
N THR A 91 -5.21 5.94 1.88
CA THR A 91 -5.94 7.20 2.06
C THR A 91 -5.02 8.41 2.30
N SER A 92 -3.76 8.31 1.94
CA SER A 92 -2.78 9.40 1.98
C SER A 92 -2.39 9.84 0.58
N ALA A 93 -2.17 11.14 0.39
CA ALA A 93 -1.63 11.69 -0.86
C ALA A 93 -0.14 11.35 -1.09
N SER A 94 0.46 10.54 -0.23
CA SER A 94 1.85 10.07 -0.35
C SER A 94 1.88 8.57 -0.61
N SER A 95 2.82 8.11 -1.43
CA SER A 95 3.14 6.70 -1.57
C SER A 95 3.71 6.14 -0.26
N ARG A 96 3.57 4.85 -0.06
CA ARG A 96 4.17 4.14 1.09
C ARG A 96 4.84 2.86 0.62
N SER A 97 5.80 2.37 1.38
CA SER A 97 6.55 1.17 1.02
C SER A 97 6.85 0.29 2.22
N VAL A 98 7.16 -0.96 1.94
CA VAL A 98 7.65 -1.93 2.90
C VAL A 98 8.84 -2.67 2.28
N THR A 99 9.91 -2.84 3.06
CA THR A 99 11.07 -3.64 2.65
C THR A 99 11.04 -4.97 3.37
N TYR A 100 11.13 -6.05 2.60
CA TYR A 100 11.25 -7.41 3.09
C TYR A 100 12.70 -7.87 2.98
N THR A 101 13.17 -8.52 4.02
CA THR A 101 14.51 -9.10 4.10
C THR A 101 14.38 -10.61 4.25
N ALA A 102 15.00 -11.35 3.33
CA ALA A 102 15.17 -12.80 3.44
C ALA A 102 16.55 -13.10 4.00
N THR A 103 16.66 -13.99 5.00
CA THR A 103 17.92 -14.36 5.65
C THR A 103 18.07 -15.87 5.75
N HIS A 104 19.27 -16.38 5.47
CA HIS A 104 19.65 -17.77 5.65
C HIS A 104 21.18 -17.91 5.74
N GLY A 105 21.68 -18.73 6.69
CA GLY A 105 23.11 -19.04 6.78
C GLY A 105 24.03 -17.81 6.86
N GLY A 106 23.61 -16.76 7.58
CA GLY A 106 24.37 -15.50 7.71
C GLY A 106 24.38 -14.61 6.47
N LYS A 107 23.61 -14.94 5.44
CA LYS A 107 23.41 -14.13 4.23
C LYS A 107 22.00 -13.57 4.18
N SER A 108 21.85 -12.40 3.53
CA SER A 108 20.56 -11.74 3.38
C SER A 108 20.41 -11.11 1.99
N ALA A 109 19.14 -10.95 1.58
CA ALA A 109 18.73 -10.19 0.42
C ALA A 109 17.46 -9.41 0.75
N THR A 110 17.21 -8.32 0.05
CA THR A 110 16.05 -7.46 0.28
C THR A 110 15.26 -7.20 -0.99
N CYS A 111 13.96 -6.98 -0.85
CA CYS A 111 13.12 -6.41 -1.88
C CYS A 111 12.16 -5.39 -1.26
N THR A 112 11.70 -4.42 -2.05
CA THR A 112 10.76 -3.39 -1.60
C THR A 112 9.47 -3.49 -2.40
N VAL A 113 8.33 -3.44 -1.71
CA VAL A 113 7.01 -3.29 -2.30
C VAL A 113 6.52 -1.88 -1.99
N THR A 114 6.14 -1.14 -3.03
CA THR A 114 5.64 0.22 -2.93
C THR A 114 4.15 0.25 -3.23
N GLN A 115 3.37 1.04 -2.51
CA GLN A 115 2.00 1.34 -2.86
C GLN A 115 1.89 2.79 -3.33
N SER A 116 1.18 3.01 -4.43
CA SER A 116 0.97 4.34 -5.00
C SER A 116 0.27 5.29 -4.02
N ALA A 117 0.53 6.58 -4.17
CA ALA A 117 -0.18 7.64 -3.46
C ALA A 117 -1.69 7.57 -3.74
N GLY A 118 -2.49 7.83 -2.72
CA GLY A 118 -3.92 7.94 -2.85
C GLY A 118 -4.34 9.28 -3.45
N SER A 119 -5.53 9.32 -4.03
CA SER A 119 -6.16 10.53 -4.55
C SER A 119 -7.64 10.58 -4.20
N LYS A 120 -8.16 11.79 -3.97
CA LYS A 120 -9.60 11.99 -3.80
C LYS A 120 -10.29 11.95 -5.16
N GLN A 121 -11.36 11.17 -5.25
CA GLN A 121 -12.27 11.14 -6.38
C GLN A 121 -13.57 11.82 -5.96
N TYR A 122 -13.96 12.86 -6.66
CA TYR A 122 -15.13 13.66 -6.33
C TYR A 122 -16.32 13.28 -7.21
N GLY A 123 -17.46 13.14 -6.57
CA GLY A 123 -18.76 13.08 -7.26
C GLY A 123 -19.20 14.48 -7.74
N SER A 124 -20.31 14.53 -8.46
CA SER A 124 -20.92 15.77 -8.89
C SER A 124 -21.48 16.55 -7.69
N TRP A 125 -21.47 17.88 -7.81
CA TRP A 125 -22.17 18.73 -6.86
C TRP A 125 -23.69 18.49 -6.94
N SER A 126 -24.36 18.52 -5.79
CA SER A 126 -25.82 18.62 -5.73
C SER A 126 -26.30 19.96 -6.32
N ALA A 127 -27.58 20.04 -6.60
CA ALA A 127 -28.19 21.35 -6.82
C ALA A 127 -28.02 22.26 -5.59
N TRP A 128 -28.03 23.58 -5.81
CA TRP A 128 -28.01 24.54 -4.74
C TRP A 128 -29.33 24.47 -3.93
N THR A 129 -29.21 24.43 -2.63
CA THR A 129 -30.30 24.69 -1.69
C THR A 129 -30.19 26.13 -1.23
N VAL A 130 -31.19 26.94 -1.55
CA VAL A 130 -31.23 28.36 -1.19
C VAL A 130 -32.30 28.56 -0.10
N SER A 131 -31.99 29.35 0.91
CA SER A 131 -32.91 29.74 1.94
C SER A 131 -32.89 31.27 2.13
N VAL A 132 -34.02 31.84 2.51
CA VAL A 132 -34.16 33.24 2.85
C VAL A 132 -35.09 33.37 4.04
N SER A 133 -34.79 34.28 4.93
CA SER A 133 -35.62 34.63 6.08
C SER A 133 -35.58 36.15 6.33
N ALA A 134 -36.58 36.65 7.03
CA ALA A 134 -36.68 38.05 7.42
C ALA A 134 -36.91 38.15 8.93
N ASN A 135 -36.31 39.13 9.56
CA ASN A 135 -36.55 39.40 10.97
C ASN A 135 -36.55 40.91 11.25
N PRO A 136 -37.68 41.48 11.71
CA PRO A 136 -39.00 40.87 11.87
C PRO A 136 -39.65 40.54 10.51
N THR A 137 -40.60 39.63 10.48
CA THR A 137 -41.40 39.29 9.27
C THR A 137 -42.51 40.29 8.99
N THR A 138 -42.80 41.20 9.95
CA THR A 138 -43.82 42.23 9.85
C THR A 138 -43.22 43.57 10.25
N ILE A 139 -43.37 44.57 9.38
CA ILE A 139 -42.97 45.95 9.64
C ILE A 139 -44.22 46.71 10.09
N ALA A 140 -44.08 47.56 11.09
CA ALA A 140 -45.22 48.37 11.60
C ALA A 140 -45.76 49.33 10.56
N ARG A 141 -47.04 49.66 10.63
CA ARG A 141 -47.72 50.62 9.72
C ARG A 141 -47.06 51.99 9.68
N THR A 142 -46.41 52.37 10.79
CA THR A 142 -45.64 53.62 10.93
C THR A 142 -44.27 53.59 10.27
N GLY A 143 -43.91 52.47 9.62
CA GLY A 143 -42.57 52.22 9.07
C GLY A 143 -41.67 51.42 9.96
N GLY A 144 -40.53 51.07 9.47
CA GLY A 144 -39.48 50.27 10.17
C GLY A 144 -38.60 49.52 9.19
N THR A 145 -37.76 48.65 9.73
CA THR A 145 -36.84 47.82 8.91
C THR A 145 -36.94 46.35 9.26
N SER A 146 -36.61 45.50 8.29
CA SER A 146 -36.45 44.07 8.48
C SER A 146 -35.09 43.64 7.95
N THR A 147 -34.38 42.80 8.69
CA THR A 147 -33.13 42.19 8.26
C THR A 147 -33.41 40.91 7.48
N ILE A 148 -32.91 40.84 6.25
CA ILE A 148 -33.02 39.68 5.38
C ILE A 148 -31.75 38.85 5.56
N THR A 149 -31.91 37.58 5.89
CA THR A 149 -30.82 36.60 5.92
C THR A 149 -31.02 35.58 4.82
N ALA A 150 -30.05 35.43 3.95
CA ALA A 150 -30.07 34.41 2.89
C ALA A 150 -28.82 33.55 2.91
N SER A 151 -28.99 32.32 2.55
CA SER A 151 -27.88 31.37 2.38
C SER A 151 -28.12 30.47 1.19
N ALA A 152 -27.02 30.03 0.58
CA ALA A 152 -27.04 28.99 -0.41
C ALA A 152 -25.98 27.95 -0.05
N THR A 153 -26.35 26.68 -0.14
CA THR A 153 -25.43 25.55 0.13
C THR A 153 -25.62 24.47 -0.92
N ARG A 154 -24.54 23.77 -1.24
CA ARG A 154 -24.55 22.53 -1.99
C ARG A 154 -23.52 21.58 -1.46
N THR A 155 -23.66 20.30 -1.77
CA THR A 155 -22.77 19.24 -1.28
C THR A 155 -22.32 18.35 -2.43
N ARG A 156 -21.18 17.70 -2.24
CA ARG A 156 -20.75 16.57 -3.05
C ARG A 156 -20.10 15.52 -2.17
N THR A 157 -20.14 14.28 -2.62
CA THR A 157 -19.39 13.19 -2.00
C THR A 157 -17.99 13.09 -2.61
N TRP A 158 -17.08 12.48 -1.88
CA TRP A 158 -15.78 12.08 -2.38
C TRP A 158 -15.36 10.75 -1.78
N THR A 159 -14.47 10.02 -2.47
CA THR A 159 -13.87 8.77 -2.01
C THR A 159 -12.36 8.81 -2.21
N TRP A 160 -11.62 8.03 -1.43
CA TRP A 160 -10.23 7.75 -1.73
C TRP A 160 -10.16 6.66 -2.81
N ASN A 161 -9.47 6.96 -3.93
CA ASN A 161 -9.17 6.00 -5.01
C ASN A 161 -10.43 5.33 -5.59
N GLY A 162 -11.61 5.94 -5.46
CA GLY A 162 -12.87 5.35 -5.91
C GLY A 162 -13.42 4.21 -5.01
N VAL A 163 -12.77 3.92 -3.89
CA VAL A 163 -13.19 2.84 -2.98
C VAL A 163 -14.39 3.29 -2.15
N SER A 164 -15.51 2.57 -2.25
CA SER A 164 -16.74 2.84 -1.49
C SER A 164 -16.48 2.84 0.02
N GLY A 165 -17.09 3.80 0.73
CA GLY A 165 -16.96 3.94 2.19
C GLY A 165 -15.62 4.51 2.67
N SER A 166 -14.69 4.86 1.76
CA SER A 166 -13.38 5.41 2.12
C SER A 166 -13.33 6.94 2.14
N GLY A 167 -14.46 7.63 1.98
CA GLY A 167 -14.54 9.07 1.76
C GLY A 167 -15.50 9.78 2.70
N GLY A 168 -16.07 10.85 2.20
CA GLY A 168 -16.97 11.72 2.97
C GLY A 168 -17.77 12.65 2.08
N THR A 169 -18.29 13.71 2.70
CA THR A 169 -19.04 14.77 2.03
C THR A 169 -18.35 16.10 2.30
N GLU A 170 -18.26 16.94 1.30
CA GLU A 170 -17.89 18.34 1.46
C GLU A 170 -19.03 19.25 1.05
N SER A 171 -19.07 20.45 1.64
CA SER A 171 -20.11 21.46 1.41
C SER A 171 -19.48 22.73 0.88
N GLU A 172 -20.18 23.38 -0.02
CA GLU A 172 -19.83 24.70 -0.52
C GLU A 172 -20.95 25.69 -0.15
N LYS A 173 -20.58 26.90 0.26
CA LYS A 173 -21.49 28.01 0.54
C LYS A 173 -21.43 29.02 -0.58
N GLY A 174 -22.58 29.50 -1.02
CA GLY A 174 -22.72 30.60 -1.95
C GLY A 174 -23.37 31.81 -1.29
N THR A 175 -23.24 32.96 -1.92
CA THR A 175 -23.93 34.20 -1.52
C THR A 175 -25.07 34.43 -2.50
N PRO A 176 -26.35 34.25 -2.07
CA PRO A 176 -27.49 34.54 -2.94
C PRO A 176 -27.60 36.04 -3.24
N ALA A 177 -27.97 36.36 -4.47
CA ALA A 177 -28.41 37.72 -4.80
C ALA A 177 -29.82 37.93 -4.22
N LEU A 178 -30.04 39.08 -3.58
CA LEU A 178 -31.31 39.46 -3.03
C LEU A 178 -31.99 40.48 -3.93
N SER A 179 -33.29 40.35 -4.10
CA SER A 179 -34.14 41.33 -4.78
C SER A 179 -35.46 41.42 -4.04
N ALA A 180 -36.04 42.59 -4.03
CA ALA A 180 -37.39 42.83 -3.47
C ALA A 180 -38.30 43.31 -4.58
N SER A 181 -39.56 42.88 -4.52
CA SER A 181 -40.66 43.38 -5.38
C SER A 181 -41.83 43.74 -4.51
N GLY A 182 -42.51 44.81 -4.85
CA GLY A 182 -43.69 45.33 -4.10
C GLY A 182 -43.58 46.84 -3.94
N SER A 183 -44.74 47.52 -3.95
CA SER A 183 -44.79 48.97 -3.71
C SER A 183 -44.57 49.29 -2.23
N GLY A 184 -43.76 50.33 -1.95
CA GLY A 184 -43.51 50.79 -0.61
C GLY A 184 -42.40 50.09 0.15
N PHE A 185 -41.62 49.22 -0.53
CA PHE A 185 -40.45 48.56 0.04
C PHE A 185 -39.18 48.86 -0.77
N THR A 186 -38.09 49.10 -0.05
CA THR A 186 -36.79 49.31 -0.62
C THR A 186 -35.77 48.32 0.04
N LEU A 187 -35.06 47.58 -0.78
CA LEU A 187 -33.99 46.70 -0.30
C LEU A 187 -32.63 47.36 -0.55
N SER A 188 -31.88 47.54 0.53
CA SER A 188 -30.48 47.99 0.52
C SER A 188 -29.59 46.98 1.25
N GLY A 189 -28.76 46.27 0.46
CA GLY A 189 -27.99 45.14 1.00
C GLY A 189 -28.92 44.06 1.58
N THR A 190 -28.85 43.83 2.88
CA THR A 190 -29.71 42.90 3.63
C THR A 190 -30.83 43.59 4.42
N THR A 191 -31.01 44.91 4.26
CA THR A 191 -32.04 45.68 4.99
C THR A 191 -33.19 46.01 4.06
N LEU A 192 -34.39 45.61 4.44
CA LEU A 192 -35.65 45.96 3.82
C LEU A 192 -36.33 47.09 4.64
N THR A 193 -36.68 48.15 3.95
CA THR A 193 -37.35 49.31 4.56
C THR A 193 -38.67 49.52 3.91
#